data_fa203168e4d503edd21837e981c895e4
#
_entry.id   fa203168e4d503edd21837e981c895e4
#
_cell.length_a   1.000
_cell.length_b   1.000
_cell.length_c   1.000
_cell.angle_alpha   90.00
_cell.angle_beta   90.00
_cell.angle_gamma   90.00
#
_symmetry.space_group_name_H-M   'P 1'
#
loop_
_entity.id
_entity.type
_entity.pdbx_description
1 polymer ?
#
loop_
_entity_poly.entity_id
_entity_poly.type
_entity_poly.pdbx_seq_one_letter_code
_entity_poly.pdbx_strand_id
1 'polypeptide(L)' 'MDNCKQIQKMIKDYDKGNLSLKQEEQFIQHILNCEDCKEELEIYYIVSYGLDEDNIS' A
#
# COMPACT_ATOMS: atom_id res chain seq x y z
N MET A 1 -2.45 17.62 7.83
CA MET A 1 -1.50 16.95 7.36
C MET A 1 -1.92 15.71 6.84
N ASP A 2 -1.91 15.53 5.65
CA ASP A 2 -2.46 14.41 5.06
C ASP A 2 -1.42 13.52 4.50
N ASN A 3 -0.52 13.14 5.36
CA ASN A 3 0.47 12.15 4.97
C ASN A 3 -0.18 10.86 4.55
N CYS A 4 -1.32 10.56 5.16
CA CYS A 4 -2.00 9.32 4.80
C CYS A 4 -2.42 9.31 3.34
N LYS A 5 -2.91 10.44 2.85
CA LYS A 5 -3.31 10.48 1.46
C LYS A 5 -2.13 10.29 0.53
N GLN A 6 -1.01 10.90 0.88
CA GLN A 6 0.18 10.73 0.08
C GLN A 6 0.66 9.30 0.10
N ILE A 7 0.64 8.71 1.27
CA ILE A 7 1.08 7.32 1.41
C ILE A 7 0.16 6.40 0.59
N GLN A 8 -1.12 6.67 0.64
CA GLN A 8 -2.04 5.84 -0.11
C GLN A 8 -1.82 5.96 -1.61
N LYS A 9 -1.43 7.14 -2.05
CA LYS A 9 -1.09 7.30 -3.46
C LYS A 9 0.18 6.55 -3.83
N MET A 10 1.06 6.35 -2.87
CA MET A 10 2.32 5.67 -3.12
C MET A 10 2.16 4.16 -3.16
N ILE A 11 1.02 3.64 -2.75
CA ILE A 11 0.84 2.20 -2.70
C ILE A 11 1.07 1.57 -4.07
N LYS A 12 0.51 2.17 -5.10
CA LYS A 12 0.67 1.65 -6.44
C LYS A 12 2.13 1.67 -6.86
N ASP A 13 2.79 2.77 -6.60
CA ASP A 13 4.19 2.90 -6.98
C ASP A 13 5.05 1.93 -6.19
N TYR A 14 4.70 1.73 -4.94
CA TYR A 14 5.43 0.78 -4.13
C TYR A 14 5.29 -0.63 -4.71
N ASP A 15 4.08 -0.98 -5.11
CA ASP A 15 3.82 -2.29 -5.67
C ASP A 15 4.60 -2.51 -6.95
N LYS A 16 4.75 -1.45 -7.73
CA LYS A 16 5.47 -1.55 -8.99
C LYS A 16 6.96 -1.36 -8.85
N GLY A 17 7.41 -1.04 -7.67
CA GLY A 17 8.83 -0.81 -7.45
C GLY A 17 9.33 0.50 -8.00
N ASN A 18 8.46 1.49 -8.10
CA ASN A 18 8.84 2.78 -8.69
C ASN A 18 9.29 3.80 -7.67
N LEU A 19 9.29 3.45 -6.40
CA LEU A 19 9.71 4.39 -5.38
C LEU A 19 11.22 4.36 -5.21
N SER A 20 11.79 5.53 -4.89
CA SER A 20 13.19 5.56 -4.54
C SER A 20 13.36 4.94 -3.17
N LEU A 21 14.61 4.65 -2.80
CA LEU A 21 14.87 4.06 -1.50
C LEU A 21 14.33 4.93 -0.39
N LYS A 22 14.51 6.22 -0.52
CA LYS A 22 14.06 7.13 0.50
C LYS A 22 12.55 7.14 0.60
N GLN A 23 11.90 7.17 -0.53
CA GLN A 23 10.44 7.15 -0.54
C GLN A 23 9.91 5.85 0.02
N GLU A 24 10.58 4.77 -0.32
CA GLU A 24 10.17 3.46 0.16
C GLU A 24 10.29 3.40 1.67
N GLU A 25 11.36 3.92 2.20
CA GLU A 25 11.54 3.96 3.64
C GLU A 25 10.44 4.73 4.32
N GLN A 26 10.14 5.90 3.79
CA GLN A 26 9.10 6.72 4.37
C GLN A 26 7.75 6.02 4.30
N PHE A 27 7.50 5.37 3.20
CA PHE A 27 6.25 4.66 3.02
C PHE A 27 6.12 3.54 4.05
N ILE A 28 7.15 2.74 4.18
CA ILE A 28 7.12 1.62 5.11
C ILE A 28 6.99 2.09 6.54
N GLN A 29 7.74 3.14 6.89
CA GLN A 29 7.65 3.66 8.24
C GLN A 29 6.25 4.15 8.57
N HIS A 30 5.64 4.81 7.62
CA HIS A 30 4.28 5.28 7.85
C HIS A 30 3.33 4.11 8.01
N ILE A 31 3.47 3.12 7.16
CA ILE A 31 2.60 1.94 7.21
C ILE A 31 2.71 1.25 8.56
N LEU A 32 3.90 1.17 9.09
CA LEU A 32 4.10 0.51 10.37
C LEU A 32 3.50 1.28 11.53
N ASN A 33 3.32 2.59 11.35
CA ASN A 33 2.83 3.43 12.43
C ASN A 33 1.40 3.89 12.24
N CYS A 34 0.78 3.58 11.13
CA CYS A 34 -0.56 4.04 10.85
C CYS A 34 -1.41 2.87 10.40
N GLU A 35 -2.35 2.47 11.24
CA GLU A 35 -3.18 1.33 10.92
C GLU A 35 -4.09 1.60 9.74
N ASP A 36 -4.52 2.84 9.59
CA ASP A 36 -5.38 3.17 8.49
C ASP A 36 -4.69 2.93 7.16
N CYS A 37 -3.45 3.36 7.05
CA CYS A 37 -2.72 3.16 5.81
C CYS A 37 -2.36 1.70 5.62
N LYS A 38 -2.12 1.02 6.73
CA LYS A 38 -1.84 -0.41 6.65
C LYS A 38 -3.04 -1.15 6.09
N GLU A 39 -4.22 -0.77 6.54
CA GLU A 39 -5.43 -1.37 6.03
C GLU A 39 -5.62 -1.08 4.55
N GLU A 40 -5.33 0.15 4.16
CA GLU A 40 -5.45 0.50 2.77
C GLU A 40 -4.52 -0.34 1.91
N LEU A 41 -3.33 -0.57 2.40
CA LEU A 41 -2.39 -1.40 1.68
C LEU A 41 -2.92 -2.83 1.56
N GLU A 42 -3.46 -3.35 2.63
CA GLU A 42 -4.02 -4.68 2.62
C GLU A 42 -5.18 -4.78 1.64
N ILE A 43 -6.03 -3.78 1.66
CA ILE A 43 -7.16 -3.76 0.74
C ILE A 43 -6.66 -3.72 -0.70
N TYR A 44 -5.64 -2.94 -0.94
CA TYR A 44 -5.09 -2.84 -2.28
C TYR A 44 -4.65 -4.22 -2.77
N TYR A 45 -3.95 -4.95 -1.92
CA TYR A 45 -3.48 -6.27 -2.30
C TYR A 45 -4.64 -7.26 -2.47
N ILE A 46 -5.64 -7.14 -1.63
CA ILE A 46 -6.78 -8.01 -1.76
C ILE A 46 -7.49 -7.77 -3.08
N VAL A 47 -7.67 -6.51 -3.44
CA VAL A 47 -8.34 -6.18 -4.67
C VAL A 47 -7.49 -6.55 -5.88
N SER A 48 -6.19 -6.32 -5.78
CA SER A 48 -5.31 -6.55 -6.92
C SER A 48 -5.00 -8.02 -7.14
N TYR A 49 -4.85 -8.75 -6.07
CA TYR A 49 -4.42 -10.14 -6.19
C TYR A 49 -5.44 -11.14 -5.69
N GLY A 50 -6.33 -10.69 -4.86
CA GLY A 50 -7.29 -11.59 -4.27
C GLY A 50 -8.44 -11.94 -5.17
N LEU A 51 -8.54 -11.26 -6.29
CA LEU A 51 -9.63 -11.55 -7.20
C LEU A 51 -9.61 -12.98 -7.67
N ASP A 52 -8.42 -13.52 -7.75
CA ASP A 52 -8.29 -14.87 -8.20
C ASP A 52 -8.95 -15.86 -7.26
N GLU A 53 -9.00 -15.47 -6.02
CA GLU A 53 -9.55 -16.38 -5.03
C GLU A 53 -11.03 -16.61 -5.24
N ASP A 54 -11.69 -15.61 -5.74
CA ASP A 54 -13.09 -15.78 -6.00
C ASP A 54 -13.34 -16.88 -6.98
N ASN A 55 -12.44 -17.04 -7.89
CA ASN A 55 -12.59 -18.05 -8.90
C ASN A 55 -12.39 -19.42 -8.34
N ILE A 56 -11.65 -19.48 -7.30
CA ILE A 56 -11.32 -20.76 -6.72
C ILE A 56 -12.48 -21.33 -5.94
N SER A 57 -13.20 -20.47 -5.31
CA SER A 57 -14.28 -20.94 -4.46
C SER A 57 -15.45 -21.49 -5.24
#